data_5b2a15a4a645a22cc8a126a22fb4ba64
#
_entry.id   5b2a15a4a645a22cc8a126a22fb4ba64
#
_cell.length_a   1.000
_cell.length_b   1.000
_cell.length_c   1.000
_cell.angle_alpha   90.00
_cell.angle_beta   90.00
_cell.angle_gamma   90.00
#
_symmetry.space_group_name_H-M   'P 1'
#
loop_
_entity.id
_entity.type
_entity.pdbx_description
1 polymer ?
#
loop_
_entity_poly.entity_id
_entity_poly.type
_entity_poly.pdbx_seq_one_letter_code
_entity_poly.pdbx_strand_id
1 'polypeptide(L)'
;GRPRRAARQGRSAHRNHRAAAAGGEPGAGVVHERADHWIQGVVATDEVSEAHLDEGLATWIAARAVTRLQGPPSPVLEAFGVPFALRLSRPLPEGEAQDALDQAVFSRSDPTLRESWRALDDAAVRTNAYSRTALLLESVARTTGEQPLTAAVAEYARRFAFRHPTTRDFLDVVGEVAGVEARSLLERGWASAGTADFAVTKADTARMRPPAGFLGEGPRRAWAAPAPGGGAWESTVVVQRLGELPWPVEVELRFEGGHVVKRTWDGRAEWIRYRATGPRLLSAVVDPGRACLLDVNRLNDGLATEPDPTAARAWGHRLRFLAQNVLELFALVAVLPGAPR
;
A
#
# COMPACT_ATOMS: atom_id res chain seq x y z
N GLY A 1 -41.77 17.40 -21.61
CA GLY A 1 -42.15 16.39 -20.67
C GLY A 1 -41.04 15.39 -20.45
N ARG A 2 -40.42 15.36 -19.31
CA ARG A 2 -40.02 14.30 -18.38
C ARG A 2 -38.83 14.73 -17.49
N PRO A 3 -39.06 15.01 -16.24
CA PRO A 3 -38.04 14.85 -15.22
C PRO A 3 -38.53 13.86 -14.16
N ARG A 4 -38.19 12.60 -14.25
CA ARG A 4 -38.47 11.58 -13.21
C ARG A 4 -37.40 10.49 -13.10
N ARG A 5 -36.10 10.76 -13.29
CA ARG A 5 -35.03 9.77 -13.04
C ARG A 5 -34.06 10.12 -11.92
N ALA A 6 -33.98 11.32 -11.43
CA ALA A 6 -33.02 11.73 -10.43
C ALA A 6 -33.28 11.27 -8.98
N ALA A 7 -34.50 10.85 -8.64
CA ALA A 7 -34.90 10.58 -7.26
C ALA A 7 -34.67 9.12 -6.78
N ARG A 8 -34.13 8.21 -7.62
CA ARG A 8 -33.94 6.79 -7.24
C ARG A 8 -32.50 6.39 -6.91
N GLN A 9 -31.51 7.20 -7.28
CA GLN A 9 -30.09 6.85 -7.06
C GLN A 9 -29.60 7.10 -5.64
N GLY A 10 -30.13 8.07 -4.91
CA GLY A 10 -29.73 8.40 -3.55
C GLY A 10 -30.08 7.37 -2.46
N ARG A 11 -30.87 6.32 -2.76
CA ARG A 11 -31.28 5.31 -1.76
C ARG A 11 -30.50 3.98 -1.83
N SER A 12 -29.65 3.79 -2.83
CA SER A 12 -28.89 2.54 -3.02
C SER A 12 -27.54 2.57 -2.28
N ALA A 13 -26.93 3.72 -2.11
CA ALA A 13 -25.63 3.85 -1.44
C ALA A 13 -25.71 3.53 0.07
N HIS A 14 -26.81 3.91 0.75
CA HIS A 14 -27.01 3.62 2.17
C HIS A 14 -27.29 2.15 2.53
N ARG A 15 -27.56 1.27 1.57
CA ARG A 15 -27.91 -0.13 1.87
C ARG A 15 -26.73 -1.08 2.00
N ASN A 16 -25.59 -0.79 1.41
CA ASN A 16 -24.45 -1.72 1.41
C ASN A 16 -23.62 -1.63 2.70
N HIS A 17 -23.65 -0.52 3.44
CA HIS A 17 -22.95 -0.41 4.73
C HIS A 17 -23.68 -1.10 5.90
N ARG A 18 -24.94 -1.50 5.74
CA ARG A 18 -25.70 -2.20 6.80
C ARG A 18 -25.44 -3.70 6.92
N ALA A 19 -24.78 -4.32 5.94
CA ALA A 19 -24.56 -5.77 5.93
C ALA A 19 -23.34 -6.24 6.75
N ALA A 20 -22.45 -5.34 7.20
CA ALA A 20 -21.26 -5.70 7.96
C ALA A 20 -21.46 -5.68 9.49
N ALA A 21 -22.62 -5.34 10.01
CA ALA A 21 -22.87 -5.15 11.44
C ALA A 21 -23.53 -6.36 12.12
N ALA A 22 -23.03 -7.57 11.93
CA ALA A 22 -23.49 -8.78 12.62
C ALA A 22 -22.50 -9.31 13.66
N GLY A 23 -21.60 -8.50 14.19
CA GLY A 23 -20.69 -8.86 15.28
C GLY A 23 -20.34 -7.62 16.11
N GLY A 24 -20.92 -7.53 17.26
CA GLY A 24 -20.74 -6.81 18.53
C GLY A 24 -19.80 -5.63 18.71
N GLU A 25 -19.09 -5.11 17.71
CA GLU A 25 -18.26 -3.91 17.83
C GLU A 25 -18.69 -2.84 16.81
N PRO A 26 -18.52 -1.53 17.12
CA PRO A 26 -18.86 -0.49 16.16
C PRO A 26 -18.01 -0.68 14.92
N GLY A 27 -18.59 -1.24 13.87
CA GLY A 27 -17.94 -1.49 12.60
C GLY A 27 -17.39 -0.21 12.01
N ALA A 28 -16.41 -0.33 11.11
CA ALA A 28 -15.77 0.79 10.41
C ALA A 28 -16.79 1.82 9.84
N GLY A 29 -17.98 1.35 9.41
CA GLY A 29 -19.06 2.20 8.93
C GLY A 29 -19.62 3.17 9.99
N VAL A 30 -19.78 2.74 11.25
CA VAL A 30 -20.25 3.65 12.31
C VAL A 30 -19.23 4.72 12.62
N VAL A 31 -17.93 4.36 12.58
CA VAL A 31 -16.84 5.31 12.83
C VAL A 31 -16.71 6.27 11.65
N HIS A 32 -16.94 5.81 10.42
CA HIS A 32 -16.99 6.66 9.22
C HIS A 32 -18.10 7.71 9.33
N GLU A 33 -19.34 7.31 9.59
CA GLU A 33 -20.47 8.24 9.78
C GLU A 33 -20.22 9.27 10.90
N ARG A 34 -19.47 8.87 11.94
CA ARG A 34 -19.06 9.80 13.00
C ARG A 34 -17.99 10.79 12.53
N ALA A 35 -17.05 10.36 11.71
CA ALA A 35 -16.06 11.25 11.11
C ALA A 35 -16.72 12.22 10.14
N ASP A 36 -17.69 11.74 9.38
CA ASP A 36 -18.48 12.51 8.43
C ASP A 36 -19.25 13.67 9.07
N HIS A 37 -19.80 13.46 10.27
CA HIS A 37 -20.39 14.55 11.04
C HIS A 37 -19.44 15.73 11.31
N TRP A 38 -18.11 15.49 11.37
CA TRP A 38 -17.12 16.54 11.54
C TRP A 38 -16.68 17.13 10.21
N ILE A 39 -16.47 16.32 9.21
CA ILE A 39 -15.95 16.76 7.91
C ILE A 39 -17.07 17.39 7.09
N GLN A 40 -18.17 16.69 6.84
CA GLN A 40 -19.29 17.23 6.09
C GLN A 40 -20.24 18.06 6.97
N GLY A 41 -20.57 17.59 8.17
CA GLY A 41 -21.52 18.28 9.05
C GLY A 41 -21.01 19.61 9.57
N VAL A 42 -19.70 19.83 9.65
CA VAL A 42 -19.09 21.08 10.14
C VAL A 42 -18.43 21.87 9.01
N VAL A 43 -17.77 21.23 8.04
CA VAL A 43 -17.03 21.92 6.97
C VAL A 43 -17.85 22.05 5.69
N ALA A 44 -18.84 21.20 5.44
CA ALA A 44 -19.81 21.28 4.36
C ALA A 44 -19.23 21.53 2.95
N THR A 45 -18.38 20.62 2.48
CA THR A 45 -17.81 20.67 1.13
C THR A 45 -18.85 20.34 0.05
N ASP A 46 -18.54 20.61 -1.22
CA ASP A 46 -19.40 20.23 -2.36
C ASP A 46 -19.20 18.75 -2.70
N GLU A 47 -20.06 17.88 -2.14
CA GLU A 47 -20.03 16.43 -2.37
C GLU A 47 -20.18 16.03 -3.85
N VAL A 48 -20.82 16.87 -4.67
CA VAL A 48 -21.05 16.56 -6.08
C VAL A 48 -19.79 16.76 -6.92
N SER A 49 -19.02 17.79 -6.60
CA SER A 49 -17.83 18.15 -7.36
C SER A 49 -16.55 17.65 -6.71
N GLU A 50 -16.49 17.57 -5.37
CA GLU A 50 -15.29 17.34 -4.58
C GLU A 50 -15.50 16.28 -3.47
N ALA A 51 -16.20 15.18 -3.79
CA ALA A 51 -16.56 14.11 -2.86
C ALA A 51 -15.34 13.53 -2.07
N HIS A 52 -14.14 13.64 -2.58
CA HIS A 52 -12.93 13.19 -1.91
C HIS A 52 -12.57 13.99 -0.65
N LEU A 53 -13.01 15.25 -0.56
CA LEU A 53 -12.79 16.08 0.64
C LEU A 53 -13.70 15.71 1.80
N ASP A 54 -14.82 15.05 1.51
CA ASP A 54 -15.77 14.57 2.46
C ASP A 54 -15.51 13.08 2.75
N GLU A 55 -15.90 12.24 1.85
CA GLU A 55 -15.85 10.78 1.98
C GLU A 55 -14.42 10.24 2.16
N GLY A 56 -13.45 10.84 1.50
CA GLY A 56 -12.07 10.42 1.58
C GLY A 56 -11.42 10.77 2.91
N LEU A 57 -11.65 11.96 3.43
CA LEU A 57 -11.17 12.36 4.76
C LEU A 57 -11.86 11.56 5.85
N ALA A 58 -13.20 11.37 5.77
CA ALA A 58 -13.94 10.56 6.72
C ALA A 58 -13.46 9.09 6.74
N THR A 59 -13.21 8.50 5.56
CA THR A 59 -12.65 7.15 5.43
C THR A 59 -11.27 7.05 6.08
N TRP A 60 -10.37 7.99 5.82
CA TRP A 60 -9.03 8.02 6.41
C TRP A 60 -9.06 8.16 7.93
N ILE A 61 -9.89 9.09 8.46
CA ILE A 61 -10.06 9.29 9.90
C ILE A 61 -10.63 8.03 10.56
N ALA A 62 -11.65 7.41 9.94
CA ALA A 62 -12.28 6.21 10.45
C ALA A 62 -11.29 5.03 10.52
N ALA A 63 -10.52 4.77 9.46
CA ALA A 63 -9.53 3.71 9.44
C ALA A 63 -8.49 3.85 10.57
N ARG A 64 -8.03 5.08 10.83
CA ARG A 64 -7.09 5.40 11.91
C ARG A 64 -7.72 5.26 13.29
N ALA A 65 -8.96 5.72 13.46
CA ALA A 65 -9.69 5.60 14.72
C ALA A 65 -9.94 4.13 15.08
N VAL A 66 -10.40 3.32 14.11
CA VAL A 66 -10.60 1.88 14.29
C VAL A 66 -9.29 1.19 14.70
N THR A 67 -8.19 1.48 13.98
CA THR A 67 -6.88 0.91 14.31
C THR A 67 -6.40 1.27 15.72
N ARG A 68 -6.68 2.51 16.17
CA ARG A 68 -6.34 2.93 17.55
C ARG A 68 -7.20 2.30 18.61
N LEU A 69 -8.48 2.09 18.34
CA LEU A 69 -9.44 1.51 19.30
C LEU A 69 -9.30 0.00 19.43
N GLN A 70 -9.11 -0.70 18.33
CA GLN A 70 -9.10 -2.17 18.28
C GLN A 70 -7.67 -2.75 18.31
N GLY A 71 -6.65 -1.91 18.19
CA GLY A 71 -5.25 -2.34 18.02
C GLY A 71 -4.97 -2.85 16.59
N PRO A 72 -3.76 -3.37 16.36
CA PRO A 72 -3.42 -3.92 15.05
C PRO A 72 -4.33 -5.11 14.74
N PRO A 73 -4.83 -5.23 13.49
CA PRO A 73 -5.76 -6.28 13.11
C PRO A 73 -5.18 -7.66 13.44
N SER A 74 -5.97 -8.46 14.12
CA SER A 74 -5.62 -9.86 14.36
C SER A 74 -5.87 -10.66 13.09
N PRO A 75 -4.91 -11.43 12.57
CA PRO A 75 -5.08 -12.25 11.38
C PRO A 75 -5.86 -13.53 11.69
N VAL A 76 -6.90 -13.44 12.50
CA VAL A 76 -7.73 -14.58 12.86
C VAL A 76 -8.99 -14.56 12.02
N LEU A 77 -9.08 -15.47 11.08
CA LEU A 77 -10.35 -15.82 10.44
C LEU A 77 -11.10 -16.74 11.40
N GLU A 78 -12.24 -16.29 11.92
CA GLU A 78 -13.17 -17.17 12.60
C GLU A 78 -14.10 -17.85 11.60
N ALA A 79 -13.99 -19.16 11.47
CA ALA A 79 -14.96 -19.96 10.77
C ALA A 79 -15.54 -20.99 11.73
N PHE A 80 -16.87 -21.01 11.87
CA PHE A 80 -17.60 -21.93 12.75
C PHE A 80 -17.19 -21.85 14.26
N GLY A 81 -16.78 -20.66 14.72
CA GLY A 81 -16.35 -20.47 16.11
C GLY A 81 -14.95 -21.01 16.44
N VAL A 82 -14.18 -21.38 15.42
CA VAL A 82 -12.79 -21.83 15.57
C VAL A 82 -11.86 -20.78 14.97
N PRO A 83 -10.89 -20.23 15.72
CA PRO A 83 -9.94 -19.27 15.21
C PRO A 83 -8.92 -19.95 14.29
N PHE A 84 -8.90 -19.57 13.01
CA PHE A 84 -7.87 -19.98 12.05
C PHE A 84 -6.82 -18.88 11.89
N ALA A 85 -5.64 -19.09 12.46
CA ALA A 85 -4.51 -18.17 12.27
C ALA A 85 -3.87 -18.35 10.88
N LEU A 86 -4.50 -17.81 9.84
CA LEU A 86 -3.94 -17.74 8.49
C LEU A 86 -3.09 -16.46 8.33
N ARG A 87 -1.87 -16.46 8.84
CA ARG A 87 -0.88 -15.41 8.52
C ARG A 87 -0.36 -15.62 7.10
N LEU A 88 -1.04 -15.05 6.13
CA LEU A 88 -0.63 -15.08 4.73
C LEU A 88 0.37 -13.99 4.38
N SER A 89 0.27 -12.85 5.04
CA SER A 89 1.14 -11.69 4.87
C SER A 89 1.15 -10.87 6.17
N ARG A 90 1.93 -9.81 6.23
CA ARG A 90 1.77 -8.79 7.28
C ARG A 90 0.35 -8.23 7.14
N PRO A 91 -0.51 -8.36 8.15
CA PRO A 91 -1.88 -7.89 8.04
C PRO A 91 -1.85 -6.37 7.80
N LEU A 92 -2.57 -5.92 6.79
CA LEU A 92 -2.96 -4.53 6.70
C LEU A 92 -4.11 -4.30 7.70
N PRO A 93 -4.28 -3.09 8.25
CA PRO A 93 -5.53 -2.69 8.88
C PRO A 93 -6.71 -3.06 7.98
N GLU A 94 -7.82 -3.52 8.53
CA GLU A 94 -8.95 -4.04 7.74
C GLU A 94 -9.44 -3.00 6.70
N GLY A 95 -9.54 -1.72 7.10
CA GLY A 95 -9.87 -0.63 6.20
C GLY A 95 -8.86 -0.47 5.06
N GLU A 96 -7.55 -0.46 5.37
CA GLU A 96 -6.51 -0.35 4.35
C GLU A 96 -6.51 -1.53 3.36
N ALA A 97 -6.82 -2.73 3.81
CA ALA A 97 -6.87 -3.91 2.94
C ALA A 97 -8.04 -3.82 1.96
N GLN A 98 -9.21 -3.38 2.42
CA GLN A 98 -10.38 -3.18 1.58
C GLN A 98 -10.14 -2.03 0.59
N ASP A 99 -9.63 -0.90 1.06
CA ASP A 99 -9.32 0.25 0.23
C ASP A 99 -8.29 -0.08 -0.86
N ALA A 100 -7.24 -0.85 -0.52
CA ALA A 100 -6.25 -1.30 -1.49
C ALA A 100 -6.86 -2.23 -2.56
N LEU A 101 -7.78 -3.11 -2.17
CA LEU A 101 -8.49 -3.99 -3.10
C LEU A 101 -9.38 -3.18 -4.04
N ASP A 102 -10.17 -2.27 -3.52
CA ASP A 102 -11.05 -1.41 -4.30
C ASP A 102 -10.25 -0.57 -5.31
N GLN A 103 -9.14 0.02 -4.88
CA GLN A 103 -8.26 0.77 -5.76
C GLN A 103 -7.66 -0.12 -6.86
N ALA A 104 -7.19 -1.31 -6.54
CA ALA A 104 -6.56 -2.21 -7.52
C ALA A 104 -7.55 -2.62 -8.63
N VAL A 105 -8.84 -2.74 -8.29
CA VAL A 105 -9.88 -3.19 -9.23
C VAL A 105 -10.49 -2.05 -10.03
N PHE A 106 -10.72 -0.87 -9.43
CA PHE A 106 -11.63 0.14 -10.01
C PHE A 106 -11.01 1.50 -10.36
N SER A 107 -9.83 1.86 -9.86
CA SER A 107 -9.37 3.26 -9.86
C SER A 107 -8.69 3.76 -11.14
N ARG A 108 -8.68 3.01 -12.24
CA ARG A 108 -7.86 3.35 -13.42
C ARG A 108 -8.53 4.24 -14.47
N SER A 109 -9.82 4.50 -14.36
CA SER A 109 -10.56 5.21 -15.41
C SER A 109 -10.54 6.73 -15.24
N ASP A 110 -10.52 7.22 -14.00
CA ASP A 110 -10.68 8.64 -13.69
C ASP A 110 -9.72 9.13 -12.61
N PRO A 111 -9.20 10.37 -12.70
CA PRO A 111 -8.52 11.01 -11.58
C PRO A 111 -9.53 11.40 -10.50
N THR A 112 -9.08 11.47 -9.26
CA THR A 112 -9.93 11.87 -8.11
C THR A 112 -10.53 13.28 -8.26
N LEU A 113 -9.80 14.21 -8.90
CA LEU A 113 -10.28 15.57 -9.13
C LEU A 113 -11.33 15.69 -10.25
N ARG A 114 -11.72 14.58 -10.88
CA ARG A 114 -12.80 14.61 -11.85
C ARG A 114 -14.15 14.73 -11.11
N GLU A 115 -14.91 15.72 -11.45
CA GLU A 115 -16.25 15.92 -10.93
C GLU A 115 -17.12 14.67 -11.14
N SER A 116 -17.86 14.24 -10.13
CA SER A 116 -18.60 12.96 -10.15
C SER A 116 -19.54 12.80 -11.33
N TRP A 117 -20.17 13.88 -11.75
CA TRP A 117 -21.12 13.89 -12.88
C TRP A 117 -20.44 13.82 -14.26
N ARG A 118 -19.11 14.01 -14.34
CA ARG A 118 -18.29 13.85 -15.56
C ARG A 118 -17.54 12.53 -15.61
N ALA A 119 -17.64 11.72 -14.57
CA ALA A 119 -16.89 10.48 -14.50
C ALA A 119 -17.31 9.50 -15.60
N LEU A 120 -16.34 8.71 -16.04
CA LEU A 120 -16.54 7.67 -17.06
C LEU A 120 -17.17 6.41 -16.46
N ASP A 121 -16.98 6.19 -15.16
CA ASP A 121 -17.43 5.00 -14.45
C ASP A 121 -17.88 5.35 -13.01
N ASP A 122 -19.10 5.00 -12.65
CA ASP A 122 -19.66 5.22 -11.31
C ASP A 122 -18.90 4.47 -10.20
N ALA A 123 -18.30 3.33 -10.53
CA ALA A 123 -17.49 2.58 -9.58
C ALA A 123 -16.16 3.29 -9.30
N ALA A 124 -15.54 3.90 -10.33
CA ALA A 124 -14.33 4.69 -10.19
C ALA A 124 -14.55 5.94 -9.34
N VAL A 125 -15.72 6.60 -9.47
CA VAL A 125 -16.06 7.76 -8.61
C VAL A 125 -16.02 7.37 -7.15
N ARG A 126 -16.71 6.28 -6.76
CA ARG A 126 -16.70 5.79 -5.38
C ARG A 126 -15.30 5.44 -4.91
N THR A 127 -14.58 4.64 -5.68
CA THR A 127 -13.23 4.23 -5.31
C THR A 127 -12.31 5.43 -5.14
N ASN A 128 -12.39 6.41 -6.03
CA ASN A 128 -11.55 7.61 -5.98
C ASN A 128 -11.90 8.52 -4.80
N ALA A 129 -13.20 8.72 -4.53
CA ALA A 129 -13.64 9.55 -3.43
C ALA A 129 -13.27 8.95 -2.07
N TYR A 130 -13.51 7.66 -1.86
CA TYR A 130 -13.30 6.96 -0.59
C TYR A 130 -11.90 6.35 -0.48
N SER A 131 -11.74 5.19 -1.10
CA SER A 131 -10.60 4.30 -0.85
C SER A 131 -9.27 4.88 -1.36
N ARG A 132 -9.23 5.40 -2.59
CA ARG A 132 -8.01 5.98 -3.15
C ARG A 132 -7.56 7.21 -2.35
N THR A 133 -8.50 8.06 -1.96
CA THR A 133 -8.18 9.26 -1.17
C THR A 133 -7.68 8.88 0.21
N ALA A 134 -8.30 7.90 0.88
CA ALA A 134 -7.82 7.41 2.18
C ALA A 134 -6.41 6.82 2.10
N LEU A 135 -6.12 5.99 1.08
CA LEU A 135 -4.78 5.43 0.83
C LEU A 135 -3.76 6.51 0.49
N LEU A 136 -4.14 7.52 -0.28
CA LEU A 136 -3.27 8.64 -0.62
C LEU A 136 -2.90 9.45 0.62
N LEU A 137 -3.88 9.82 1.45
CA LEU A 137 -3.66 10.54 2.70
C LEU A 137 -2.75 9.75 3.64
N GLU A 138 -2.99 8.45 3.79
CA GLU A 138 -2.15 7.59 4.62
C GLU A 138 -0.74 7.44 4.05
N SER A 139 -0.60 7.36 2.71
CA SER A 139 0.71 7.35 2.05
C SER A 139 1.49 8.64 2.28
N VAL A 140 0.81 9.79 2.21
CA VAL A 140 1.42 11.08 2.54
C VAL A 140 1.83 11.12 4.01
N ALA A 141 0.96 10.68 4.92
CA ALA A 141 1.27 10.63 6.35
C ALA A 141 2.51 9.76 6.64
N ARG A 142 2.66 8.62 5.98
CA ARG A 142 3.82 7.73 6.13
C ARG A 142 5.09 8.28 5.51
N THR A 143 4.97 9.09 4.46
CA THR A 143 6.10 9.66 3.74
C THR A 143 6.61 10.93 4.40
N THR A 144 5.70 11.85 4.81
CA THR A 144 6.06 13.19 5.31
C THR A 144 5.88 13.35 6.82
N GLY A 145 5.26 12.39 7.47
CA GLY A 145 4.98 12.37 8.90
C GLY A 145 3.49 12.41 9.21
N GLU A 146 3.10 11.59 10.16
CA GLU A 146 1.71 11.45 10.61
C GLU A 146 1.19 12.70 11.30
N GLN A 147 1.97 13.25 12.23
CA GLN A 147 1.53 14.38 13.04
C GLN A 147 1.29 15.67 12.23
N PRO A 148 2.18 16.07 11.29
CA PRO A 148 1.95 17.25 10.45
C PRO A 148 0.66 17.15 9.63
N LEU A 149 0.39 16.00 8.99
CA LEU A 149 -0.82 15.84 8.18
C LEU A 149 -2.08 15.83 9.06
N THR A 150 -2.05 15.16 10.21
CA THR A 150 -3.18 15.17 11.17
C THR A 150 -3.45 16.59 11.68
N ALA A 151 -2.41 17.37 11.96
CA ALA A 151 -2.54 18.76 12.35
C ALA A 151 -3.12 19.64 11.23
N ALA A 152 -2.75 19.37 9.97
CA ALA A 152 -3.29 20.07 8.81
C ALA A 152 -4.80 19.80 8.64
N VAL A 153 -5.25 18.55 8.79
CA VAL A 153 -6.68 18.20 8.74
C VAL A 153 -7.46 18.88 9.88
N ALA A 154 -6.90 18.89 11.09
CA ALA A 154 -7.52 19.59 12.23
C ALA A 154 -7.61 21.11 12.00
N GLU A 155 -6.56 21.73 11.47
CA GLU A 155 -6.54 23.16 11.14
C GLU A 155 -7.53 23.49 10.01
N TYR A 156 -7.63 22.61 9.00
CA TYR A 156 -8.62 22.74 7.93
C TYR A 156 -10.05 22.75 8.50
N ALA A 157 -10.41 21.78 9.33
CA ALA A 157 -11.71 21.72 9.96
C ALA A 157 -12.00 22.96 10.83
N ARG A 158 -11.01 23.43 11.58
CA ARG A 158 -11.13 24.64 12.42
C ARG A 158 -11.31 25.92 11.59
N ARG A 159 -10.52 26.08 10.51
CA ARG A 159 -10.50 27.29 9.67
C ARG A 159 -11.76 27.42 8.83
N PHE A 160 -12.29 26.30 8.38
CA PHE A 160 -13.42 26.26 7.46
C PHE A 160 -14.73 25.76 8.10
N ALA A 161 -14.80 25.74 9.44
CA ALA A 161 -16.05 25.42 10.12
C ALA A 161 -17.19 26.31 9.64
N PHE A 162 -18.32 25.69 9.22
CA PHE A 162 -19.52 26.33 8.68
C PHE A 162 -19.27 27.15 7.39
N ARG A 163 -18.29 26.69 6.58
CA ARG A 163 -17.97 27.26 5.27
C ARG A 163 -18.00 26.15 4.21
N HIS A 164 -17.79 26.54 2.95
CA HIS A 164 -17.75 25.63 1.80
C HIS A 164 -16.37 25.71 1.12
N PRO A 165 -15.32 25.14 1.70
CA PRO A 165 -13.98 25.15 1.12
C PRO A 165 -13.87 24.21 -0.05
N THR A 166 -12.90 24.50 -0.91
CA THR A 166 -12.52 23.71 -2.08
C THR A 166 -11.29 22.85 -1.82
N THR A 167 -10.98 21.93 -2.74
CA THR A 167 -9.72 21.17 -2.76
C THR A 167 -8.52 22.09 -2.68
N ARG A 168 -8.55 23.25 -3.32
CA ARG A 168 -7.46 24.23 -3.25
C ARG A 168 -7.25 24.73 -1.83
N ASP A 169 -8.33 25.06 -1.14
CA ASP A 169 -8.26 25.54 0.26
C ASP A 169 -7.66 24.46 1.18
N PHE A 170 -8.04 23.21 0.98
CA PHE A 170 -7.45 22.08 1.71
C PHE A 170 -5.95 21.94 1.43
N LEU A 171 -5.55 21.95 0.15
CA LEU A 171 -4.15 21.85 -0.26
C LEU A 171 -3.30 23.04 0.25
N ASP A 172 -3.88 24.24 0.32
CA ASP A 172 -3.20 25.42 0.87
C ASP A 172 -2.93 25.23 2.36
N VAL A 173 -3.90 24.76 3.15
CA VAL A 173 -3.71 24.43 4.56
C VAL A 173 -2.69 23.30 4.76
N VAL A 174 -2.73 22.26 3.95
CA VAL A 174 -1.74 21.18 4.01
C VAL A 174 -0.34 21.73 3.71
N GLY A 175 -0.20 22.59 2.71
CA GLY A 175 1.08 23.24 2.38
C GLY A 175 1.63 24.11 3.52
N GLU A 176 0.76 24.83 4.22
CA GLU A 176 1.12 25.68 5.35
C GLU A 176 1.53 24.88 6.59
N VAL A 177 0.80 23.81 6.92
CA VAL A 177 0.92 23.07 8.18
C VAL A 177 1.79 21.83 8.06
N ALA A 178 1.60 21.03 6.99
CA ALA A 178 2.33 19.78 6.77
C ALA A 178 3.50 19.94 5.78
N GLY A 179 3.59 21.07 5.10
CA GLY A 179 4.69 21.42 4.20
C GLY A 179 4.42 21.16 2.73
N VAL A 180 5.28 21.76 1.89
CA VAL A 180 5.15 21.76 0.42
C VAL A 180 5.20 20.35 -0.17
N GLU A 181 5.94 19.43 0.45
CA GLU A 181 6.06 18.05 -0.04
C GLU A 181 4.74 17.29 0.13
N ALA A 182 4.11 17.38 1.30
CA ALA A 182 2.80 16.77 1.57
C ALA A 182 1.74 17.29 0.59
N ARG A 183 1.69 18.62 0.39
CA ARG A 183 0.82 19.25 -0.60
C ARG A 183 1.05 18.69 -2.01
N SER A 184 2.30 18.66 -2.45
CA SER A 184 2.66 18.21 -3.80
C SER A 184 2.33 16.73 -4.06
N LEU A 185 2.47 15.89 -3.03
CA LEU A 185 2.10 14.48 -3.12
C LEU A 185 0.58 14.29 -3.24
N LEU A 186 -0.21 15.01 -2.43
CA LEU A 186 -1.67 14.99 -2.53
C LEU A 186 -2.16 15.50 -3.88
N GLU A 187 -1.67 16.66 -4.31
CA GLU A 187 -2.07 17.27 -5.58
C GLU A 187 -1.82 16.32 -6.77
N ARG A 188 -0.63 15.72 -6.84
CA ARG A 188 -0.30 14.75 -7.89
C ARG A 188 -1.15 13.49 -7.81
N GLY A 189 -1.37 12.95 -6.61
CA GLY A 189 -2.15 11.74 -6.41
C GLY A 189 -3.61 11.91 -6.80
N TRP A 190 -4.21 13.07 -6.51
CA TRP A 190 -5.58 13.38 -6.88
C TRP A 190 -5.75 13.75 -8.37
N ALA A 191 -4.75 14.42 -8.95
CA ALA A 191 -4.79 14.82 -10.37
C ALA A 191 -4.54 13.64 -11.33
N SER A 192 -4.00 12.53 -10.86
CA SER A 192 -3.65 11.36 -11.67
C SER A 192 -4.67 10.22 -11.50
N ALA A 193 -5.04 9.58 -12.60
CA ALA A 193 -5.73 8.29 -12.59
C ALA A 193 -4.73 7.10 -12.47
N GLY A 194 -3.43 7.37 -12.61
CA GLY A 194 -2.37 6.35 -12.58
C GLY A 194 -2.18 5.72 -11.20
N THR A 195 -1.55 4.57 -11.19
CA THR A 195 -1.18 3.82 -9.99
C THR A 195 0.32 3.89 -9.74
N ALA A 196 0.75 3.66 -8.52
CA ALA A 196 2.13 3.31 -8.24
C ALA A 196 2.32 1.80 -8.46
N ASP A 197 3.47 1.41 -8.95
CA ASP A 197 3.93 0.02 -9.07
C ASP A 197 5.46 0.06 -9.15
N PHE A 198 6.13 -0.32 -8.08
CA PHE A 198 7.58 -0.35 -7.97
C PHE A 198 8.07 -1.78 -7.99
N ALA A 199 9.11 -2.06 -8.77
CA ALA A 199 9.65 -3.40 -8.91
C ALA A 199 11.17 -3.43 -8.74
N VAL A 200 11.67 -4.41 -8.01
CA VAL A 200 13.07 -4.79 -8.08
C VAL A 200 13.25 -5.75 -9.25
N THR A 201 13.71 -5.23 -10.39
CA THR A 201 13.80 -6.03 -11.63
C THR A 201 15.13 -6.74 -11.80
N LYS A 202 16.15 -6.33 -11.02
CA LYS A 202 17.46 -6.94 -11.04
C LYS A 202 18.11 -6.86 -9.65
N ALA A 203 18.65 -7.98 -9.18
CA ALA A 203 19.48 -8.09 -7.98
C ALA A 203 20.59 -9.13 -8.24
N ASP A 204 21.69 -8.67 -8.80
CA ASP A 204 22.83 -9.53 -9.14
C ASP A 204 24.00 -9.27 -8.20
N THR A 205 24.76 -10.32 -7.92
CA THR A 205 25.99 -10.24 -7.16
C THR A 205 27.03 -11.16 -7.79
N ALA A 206 28.23 -10.66 -8.00
CA ALA A 206 29.34 -11.40 -8.57
C ALA A 206 30.62 -11.17 -7.77
N ARG A 207 31.40 -12.23 -7.59
CA ARG A 207 32.70 -12.09 -6.92
C ARG A 207 33.68 -11.34 -7.84
N MET A 208 34.24 -10.25 -7.34
CA MET A 208 35.27 -9.52 -8.05
C MET A 208 36.52 -10.40 -8.15
N ARG A 209 36.97 -10.61 -9.37
CA ARG A 209 38.23 -11.28 -9.62
C ARG A 209 39.25 -10.22 -10.08
N PRO A 210 40.39 -10.05 -9.38
CA PRO A 210 41.43 -9.20 -9.89
C PRO A 210 41.83 -9.67 -11.30
N PRO A 211 42.14 -8.75 -12.19
CA PRO A 211 42.63 -9.11 -13.51
C PRO A 211 43.89 -10.01 -13.36
N ALA A 212 43.89 -11.12 -14.08
CA ALA A 212 44.97 -12.07 -14.10
C ALA A 212 45.49 -12.27 -15.53
N GLY A 213 46.71 -12.70 -15.65
CA GLY A 213 47.36 -12.83 -16.95
C GLY A 213 48.44 -11.77 -17.18
N PHE A 214 48.80 -11.51 -18.42
CA PHE A 214 49.77 -10.47 -18.73
C PHE A 214 49.11 -9.10 -18.64
N LEU A 215 49.44 -8.32 -17.62
CA LEU A 215 48.94 -6.99 -17.37
C LEU A 215 50.01 -5.94 -17.72
N GLY A 216 49.57 -4.76 -18.25
CA GLY A 216 50.45 -3.68 -18.63
C GLY A 216 50.83 -3.74 -20.10
N GLU A 217 51.53 -2.70 -20.57
CA GLU A 217 51.98 -2.54 -21.96
C GLU A 217 53.51 -2.41 -22.04
N GLY A 218 54.08 -2.86 -23.13
CA GLY A 218 55.53 -2.77 -23.41
C GLY A 218 56.42 -3.38 -22.34
N PRO A 219 57.49 -2.68 -21.88
CA PRO A 219 58.40 -3.16 -20.89
C PRO A 219 57.80 -3.36 -19.48
N ARG A 220 56.59 -2.79 -19.23
CA ARG A 220 55.86 -2.92 -17.96
C ARG A 220 54.87 -4.09 -17.96
N ARG A 221 54.85 -4.89 -19.03
CA ARG A 221 53.99 -6.09 -19.09
C ARG A 221 54.51 -7.17 -18.18
N ALA A 222 53.72 -7.49 -17.15
CA ALA A 222 54.04 -8.50 -16.13
C ALA A 222 52.92 -9.51 -16.02
N TRP A 223 53.27 -10.75 -15.71
CA TRP A 223 52.33 -11.81 -15.39
C TRP A 223 51.78 -11.62 -13.99
N ALA A 224 50.44 -11.44 -13.89
CA ALA A 224 49.73 -11.47 -12.64
C ALA A 224 49.05 -12.84 -12.48
N ALA A 225 49.40 -13.58 -11.46
CA ALA A 225 48.77 -14.84 -11.15
C ALA A 225 47.30 -14.62 -10.73
N PRO A 226 46.39 -15.55 -11.05
CA PRO A 226 45.04 -15.50 -10.52
C PRO A 226 45.08 -15.47 -8.99
N ALA A 227 44.49 -14.46 -8.37
CA ALA A 227 44.42 -14.41 -6.90
C ALA A 227 43.56 -15.57 -6.39
N PRO A 228 44.00 -16.32 -5.36
CA PRO A 228 43.20 -17.32 -4.70
C PRO A 228 41.93 -16.67 -4.16
N GLY A 229 40.78 -17.28 -4.42
CA GLY A 229 39.43 -16.72 -4.21
C GLY A 229 39.22 -16.07 -2.86
N GLY A 230 38.97 -14.79 -2.83
CA GLY A 230 38.77 -13.95 -1.63
C GLY A 230 38.41 -12.50 -1.93
N GLY A 231 38.09 -12.16 -3.17
CA GLY A 231 37.72 -10.79 -3.54
C GLY A 231 36.37 -10.33 -2.98
N ALA A 232 36.22 -9.03 -2.83
CA ALA A 232 34.92 -8.40 -2.54
C ALA A 232 33.88 -8.78 -3.60
N TRP A 233 32.63 -8.65 -3.26
CA TRP A 233 31.53 -8.82 -4.20
C TRP A 233 31.17 -7.47 -4.85
N GLU A 234 30.87 -7.49 -6.11
CA GLU A 234 30.23 -6.40 -6.83
C GLU A 234 28.76 -6.77 -7.02
N SER A 235 27.87 -5.87 -6.56
CA SER A 235 26.44 -6.08 -6.62
C SER A 235 25.79 -4.98 -7.44
N THR A 236 24.79 -5.35 -8.23
CA THR A 236 23.98 -4.42 -9.03
C THR A 236 22.51 -4.68 -8.75
N VAL A 237 21.79 -3.63 -8.36
CA VAL A 237 20.35 -3.64 -8.16
C VAL A 237 19.72 -2.62 -9.10
N VAL A 238 18.66 -3.02 -9.79
CA VAL A 238 17.82 -2.13 -10.61
C VAL A 238 16.43 -2.14 -10.05
N VAL A 239 15.93 -0.96 -9.74
CA VAL A 239 14.54 -0.71 -9.32
C VAL A 239 13.85 0.06 -10.43
N GLN A 240 12.66 -0.36 -10.80
CA GLN A 240 11.84 0.29 -11.82
C GLN A 240 10.51 0.77 -11.22
N ARG A 241 10.00 1.87 -11.74
CA ARG A 241 8.64 2.32 -11.56
C ARG A 241 7.84 1.89 -12.79
N LEU A 242 6.96 0.93 -12.62
CA LEU A 242 6.10 0.38 -13.66
C LEU A 242 4.78 1.16 -13.76
N GLY A 243 4.35 1.75 -12.64
CA GLY A 243 3.18 2.61 -12.59
C GLY A 243 3.44 4.03 -13.08
N GLU A 244 2.37 4.79 -13.28
CA GLU A 244 2.43 6.16 -13.80
C GLU A 244 2.70 7.19 -12.69
N LEU A 245 2.34 6.88 -11.43
CA LEU A 245 2.44 7.80 -10.31
C LEU A 245 3.85 7.76 -9.69
N PRO A 246 4.65 8.83 -9.80
CA PRO A 246 5.93 8.92 -9.12
C PRO A 246 5.72 9.16 -7.62
N TRP A 247 6.43 8.38 -6.79
CA TRP A 247 6.38 8.48 -5.33
C TRP A 247 7.76 8.29 -4.73
N PRO A 248 8.16 9.05 -3.70
CA PRO A 248 9.42 8.82 -3.02
C PRO A 248 9.35 7.53 -2.19
N VAL A 249 10.30 6.64 -2.40
CA VAL A 249 10.36 5.33 -1.75
C VAL A 249 11.75 5.03 -1.21
N GLU A 250 11.81 4.22 -0.14
CA GLU A 250 13.06 3.66 0.36
C GLU A 250 13.40 2.39 -0.43
N VAL A 251 14.67 2.19 -0.73
CA VAL A 251 15.22 0.95 -1.27
C VAL A 251 16.19 0.37 -0.25
N GLU A 252 15.92 -0.83 0.23
CA GLU A 252 16.72 -1.55 1.21
C GLU A 252 17.51 -2.65 0.51
N LEU A 253 18.84 -2.65 0.70
CA LEU A 253 19.76 -3.65 0.21
C LEU A 253 20.31 -4.44 1.40
N ARG A 254 20.10 -5.74 1.42
CA ARG A 254 20.55 -6.65 2.48
C ARG A 254 21.75 -7.47 2.02
N PHE A 255 22.80 -7.43 2.79
CA PHE A 255 24.05 -8.11 2.52
C PHE A 255 24.34 -9.19 3.55
N GLU A 256 25.24 -10.10 3.18
CA GLU A 256 25.78 -11.13 4.07
C GLU A 256 26.38 -10.50 5.32
N GLY A 257 26.27 -11.20 6.47
CA GLY A 257 26.70 -10.67 7.76
C GLY A 257 25.71 -9.70 8.42
N GLY A 258 24.48 -9.57 7.89
CA GLY A 258 23.43 -8.72 8.48
C GLY A 258 23.56 -7.22 8.13
N HIS A 259 24.48 -6.87 7.24
CA HIS A 259 24.66 -5.47 6.82
C HIS A 259 23.49 -5.03 5.95
N VAL A 260 22.87 -3.88 6.29
CA VAL A 260 21.73 -3.31 5.57
C VAL A 260 22.07 -1.90 5.13
N VAL A 261 21.83 -1.61 3.85
CA VAL A 261 22.01 -0.28 3.26
C VAL A 261 20.64 0.22 2.77
N LYS A 262 20.25 1.40 3.23
CA LYS A 262 19.02 2.07 2.82
C LYS A 262 19.34 3.24 1.90
N ARG A 263 18.54 3.43 0.87
CA ARG A 263 18.63 4.52 -0.10
C ARG A 263 17.24 5.06 -0.35
N THR A 264 17.13 6.36 -0.51
CA THR A 264 15.88 7.01 -0.91
C THR A 264 15.92 7.25 -2.43
N TRP A 265 14.84 6.96 -3.10
CA TRP A 265 14.60 7.27 -4.50
C TRP A 265 13.32 8.09 -4.63
N ASP A 266 13.36 9.21 -5.37
CA ASP A 266 12.22 10.10 -5.55
C ASP A 266 11.14 9.53 -6.50
N GLY A 267 11.41 8.40 -7.16
CA GLY A 267 10.50 7.71 -8.07
C GLY A 267 10.18 8.47 -9.36
N ARG A 268 10.83 9.63 -9.64
CA ARG A 268 10.54 10.43 -10.85
C ARG A 268 11.05 9.79 -12.11
N ALA A 269 12.27 9.28 -12.10
CA ALA A 269 12.81 8.51 -13.20
C ALA A 269 12.06 7.17 -13.34
N GLU A 270 12.05 6.56 -14.52
CA GLU A 270 11.43 5.26 -14.73
C GLU A 270 12.19 4.13 -14.04
N TRP A 271 13.48 4.30 -13.80
CA TRP A 271 14.32 3.34 -13.10
C TRP A 271 15.52 3.99 -12.44
N ILE A 272 16.09 3.29 -11.45
CA ILE A 272 17.35 3.64 -10.81
C ILE A 272 18.23 2.39 -10.66
N ARG A 273 19.53 2.59 -10.74
CA ARG A 273 20.54 1.53 -10.53
C ARG A 273 21.41 1.85 -9.34
N TYR A 274 21.51 0.89 -8.45
CA TYR A 274 22.47 0.92 -7.34
C TYR A 274 23.62 -0.05 -7.62
N ARG A 275 24.84 0.37 -7.35
CA ARG A 275 26.02 -0.49 -7.33
C ARG A 275 26.65 -0.46 -5.95
N ALA A 276 27.10 -1.59 -5.47
CA ALA A 276 27.77 -1.73 -4.20
C ALA A 276 28.94 -2.71 -4.34
N THR A 277 30.05 -2.39 -3.64
CA THR A 277 31.22 -3.26 -3.54
C THR A 277 31.41 -3.60 -2.06
N GLY A 278 31.59 -4.89 -1.74
CA GLY A 278 31.77 -5.31 -0.35
C GLY A 278 31.25 -6.72 -0.09
N PRO A 279 30.43 -6.92 0.95
CA PRO A 279 29.79 -8.21 1.21
C PRO A 279 28.83 -8.62 0.08
N ARG A 280 28.53 -9.91 0.02
CA ARG A 280 27.58 -10.46 -0.95
C ARG A 280 26.18 -9.91 -0.71
N LEU A 281 25.52 -9.44 -1.78
CA LEU A 281 24.12 -9.05 -1.73
C LEU A 281 23.25 -10.31 -1.57
N LEU A 282 22.29 -10.27 -0.66
CA LEU A 282 21.32 -11.35 -0.43
C LEU A 282 19.97 -11.01 -1.02
N SER A 283 19.50 -9.76 -0.87
CA SER A 283 18.21 -9.31 -1.39
C SER A 283 18.17 -7.79 -1.51
N ALA A 284 17.25 -7.32 -2.32
CA ALA A 284 16.84 -5.93 -2.41
C ALA A 284 15.33 -5.83 -2.28
N VAL A 285 14.83 -4.78 -1.62
CA VAL A 285 13.40 -4.52 -1.44
C VAL A 285 13.16 -3.04 -1.64
N VAL A 286 12.16 -2.68 -2.43
CA VAL A 286 11.66 -1.32 -2.56
C VAL A 286 10.45 -1.14 -1.64
N ASP A 287 10.35 0.03 -1.03
CA ASP A 287 9.31 0.40 -0.06
C ASP A 287 9.05 -0.65 1.05
N PRO A 288 10.09 -1.11 1.78
CA PRO A 288 9.94 -2.13 2.82
C PRO A 288 9.01 -1.69 3.95
N GLY A 289 8.87 -0.37 4.16
CA GLY A 289 8.01 0.25 5.15
C GLY A 289 6.56 0.38 4.71
N ARG A 290 6.25 0.13 3.44
CA ARG A 290 4.93 0.39 2.84
C ARG A 290 4.49 1.84 3.05
N ALA A 291 5.34 2.77 2.69
CA ALA A 291 5.02 4.19 2.73
C ALA A 291 4.05 4.57 1.61
N CYS A 292 4.18 3.97 0.41
CA CYS A 292 3.27 4.18 -0.70
C CYS A 292 2.20 3.08 -0.75
N LEU A 293 1.01 3.34 -0.21
CA LEU A 293 -0.11 2.39 -0.25
C LEU A 293 -0.81 2.31 -1.61
N LEU A 294 -0.48 3.24 -2.51
CA LEU A 294 -1.00 3.28 -3.88
C LEU A 294 -0.30 2.29 -4.82
N ASP A 295 0.70 1.57 -4.32
CA ASP A 295 1.36 0.49 -5.05
C ASP A 295 0.44 -0.73 -5.17
N VAL A 296 0.10 -1.07 -6.40
CA VAL A 296 -0.91 -2.11 -6.71
C VAL A 296 -0.33 -3.51 -6.82
N ASN A 297 1.01 -3.65 -6.83
CA ASN A 297 1.65 -4.96 -7.01
C ASN A 297 2.81 -5.18 -6.05
N ARG A 298 2.50 -5.62 -4.86
CA ARG A 298 3.49 -5.88 -3.80
C ARG A 298 4.31 -7.16 -3.99
N LEU A 299 4.03 -7.94 -5.02
CA LEU A 299 4.75 -9.20 -5.28
C LEU A 299 6.09 -8.97 -5.97
N ASN A 300 6.29 -7.83 -6.62
CA ASN A 300 7.52 -7.45 -7.32
C ASN A 300 8.41 -6.48 -6.53
N ASP A 301 7.98 -6.06 -5.31
CA ASP A 301 8.73 -5.14 -4.44
C ASP A 301 10.11 -5.68 -4.02
N GLY A 302 10.33 -6.97 -4.07
CA GLY A 302 11.56 -7.57 -3.58
C GLY A 302 12.12 -8.67 -4.48
N LEU A 303 13.44 -8.75 -4.52
CA LEU A 303 14.16 -9.80 -5.24
C LEU A 303 15.34 -10.31 -4.40
N ALA A 304 15.41 -11.62 -4.21
CA ALA A 304 16.55 -12.28 -3.59
C ALA A 304 17.54 -12.76 -4.67
N THR A 305 18.85 -12.69 -4.39
CA THR A 305 19.88 -13.16 -5.31
C THR A 305 19.91 -14.69 -5.42
N GLU A 306 19.38 -15.38 -4.42
CA GLU A 306 19.16 -16.83 -4.41
C GLU A 306 17.75 -17.14 -3.91
N PRO A 307 17.09 -18.20 -4.39
CA PRO A 307 15.82 -18.63 -3.87
C PRO A 307 15.86 -18.89 -2.37
N ASP A 308 15.02 -18.23 -1.59
CA ASP A 308 14.83 -18.52 -0.17
C ASP A 308 13.64 -19.48 0.02
N PRO A 309 13.89 -20.75 0.38
CA PRO A 309 12.82 -21.72 0.58
C PRO A 309 12.06 -21.58 1.90
N THR A 310 12.43 -20.63 2.75
CA THR A 310 11.87 -20.49 4.12
C THR A 310 10.35 -20.23 4.07
N ALA A 311 9.92 -19.30 3.22
CA ALA A 311 8.50 -19.02 3.04
C ALA A 311 7.75 -20.23 2.47
N ALA A 312 8.31 -20.90 1.45
CA ALA A 312 7.70 -22.08 0.84
C ALA A 312 7.59 -23.24 1.84
N ARG A 313 8.61 -23.46 2.68
CA ARG A 313 8.58 -24.45 3.76
C ARG A 313 7.51 -24.12 4.80
N ALA A 314 7.43 -22.86 5.25
CA ALA A 314 6.43 -22.43 6.21
C ALA A 314 5.00 -22.62 5.65
N TRP A 315 4.79 -22.33 4.38
CA TRP A 315 3.53 -22.60 3.69
C TRP A 315 3.24 -24.10 3.57
N GLY A 316 4.22 -24.89 3.20
CA GLY A 316 4.07 -26.34 3.12
C GLY A 316 3.63 -26.97 4.45
N HIS A 317 4.18 -26.49 5.56
CA HIS A 317 3.76 -26.93 6.90
C HIS A 317 2.32 -26.51 7.23
N ARG A 318 1.92 -25.27 6.89
CA ARG A 318 0.53 -24.79 7.12
C ARG A 318 -0.49 -25.53 6.28
N LEU A 319 -0.21 -25.75 4.99
CA LEU A 319 -1.08 -26.49 4.10
C LEU A 319 -1.22 -27.95 4.55
N ARG A 320 -0.14 -28.59 5.01
CA ARG A 320 -0.17 -29.93 5.58
C ARG A 320 -1.05 -29.98 6.83
N PHE A 321 -0.87 -29.03 7.75
CA PHE A 321 -1.70 -28.92 8.95
C PHE A 321 -3.18 -28.73 8.60
N LEU A 322 -3.51 -27.86 7.65
CA LEU A 322 -4.88 -27.65 7.19
C LEU A 322 -5.46 -28.92 6.58
N ALA A 323 -4.73 -29.58 5.68
CA ALA A 323 -5.17 -30.84 5.05
C ALA A 323 -5.42 -31.94 6.09
N GLN A 324 -4.55 -32.04 7.10
CA GLN A 324 -4.71 -33.00 8.18
C GLN A 324 -5.97 -32.74 9.00
N ASN A 325 -6.25 -31.49 9.38
CA ASN A 325 -7.47 -31.13 10.10
C ASN A 325 -8.74 -31.38 9.28
N VAL A 326 -8.71 -31.12 7.96
CA VAL A 326 -9.83 -31.42 7.06
C VAL A 326 -10.07 -32.94 7.01
N LEU A 327 -9.03 -33.74 6.88
CA LEU A 327 -9.15 -35.22 6.87
C LEU A 327 -9.70 -35.76 8.21
N GLU A 328 -9.25 -35.22 9.34
CA GLU A 328 -9.77 -35.56 10.66
C GLU A 328 -11.24 -35.20 10.80
N LEU A 329 -11.66 -34.03 10.29
CA LEU A 329 -13.08 -33.64 10.27
C LEU A 329 -13.92 -34.61 9.43
N PHE A 330 -13.45 -35.01 8.24
CA PHE A 330 -14.13 -36.02 7.41
C PHE A 330 -14.21 -37.38 8.12
N ALA A 331 -13.13 -37.79 8.78
CA ALA A 331 -13.13 -39.04 9.56
C ALA A 331 -14.15 -38.99 10.72
N LEU A 332 -14.24 -37.83 11.43
CA LEU A 332 -15.22 -37.65 12.47
C LEU A 332 -16.66 -37.73 11.95
N VAL A 333 -16.94 -37.03 10.83
CA VAL A 333 -18.28 -37.07 10.19
C VAL A 333 -18.65 -38.49 9.72
N ALA A 334 -17.69 -39.25 9.22
CA ALA A 334 -17.92 -40.61 8.76
C ALA A 334 -18.23 -41.60 9.90
N VAL A 335 -17.84 -41.27 11.14
CA VAL A 335 -18.07 -42.10 12.33
C VAL A 335 -19.38 -41.73 13.07
N LEU A 336 -19.99 -40.56 12.75
CA LEU A 336 -21.23 -40.13 13.38
C LEU A 336 -22.38 -41.11 13.02
N PRO A 337 -23.16 -41.58 14.01
CA PRO A 337 -24.34 -42.42 13.78
C PRO A 337 -25.36 -41.65 12.94
N GLY A 338 -25.66 -42.15 11.74
CA GLY A 338 -26.63 -41.53 10.82
C GLY A 338 -26.04 -40.91 9.57
N ALA A 339 -24.72 -40.98 9.32
CA ALA A 339 -24.17 -40.64 8.02
C ALA A 339 -24.68 -41.63 6.95
N PRO A 340 -25.22 -41.16 5.81
CA PRO A 340 -25.64 -42.05 4.75
C PRO A 340 -24.43 -42.82 4.24
N ARG A 341 -24.57 -44.14 4.13
CA ARG A 341 -23.58 -45.05 3.54
C ARG A 341 -23.60 -44.96 2.02
#